data_da16ebc1c79c3599f3a3d67bc82be7b6
#
_entry.id   da16ebc1c79c3599f3a3d67bc82be7b6
#
_cell.length_a   1.000
_cell.length_b   1.000
_cell.length_c   1.000
_cell.angle_alpha   90.00
_cell.angle_beta   90.00
_cell.angle_gamma   90.00
#
_symmetry.space_group_name_H-M   'P 1'
#
loop_
_entity.id
_entity.type
_entity.pdbx_description
1 polymer ?
#
loop_
_entity_poly.entity_id
_entity_poly.type
_entity_poly.pdbx_seq_one_letter_code
_entity_poly.pdbx_strand_id
1 'polypeptide(L)'
;HNFENVHSHTHSAHHSHRGLKEIYSIIEQTQLTENAEKLAKKIFRILAEAEAKAHATDIENVHFHEVGAVDSIVDIVAFAVCFDNLHIDRVYVPGISEGTGTIRCQHGIIPVPVPAVLNITSAYNIELSNTNIKGELVTPTGAAIVAAVRTDTALPQHFSIKKTGYGAGKREYELPGVLRAMLIESNSESLDENADLIYKLETDI
;
A
#
# COMPACT_ATOMS: atom_id res chain seq x y z
N HIS A 1 -46.90 -9.10 31.71
CA HIS A 1 -46.00 -7.96 31.62
C HIS A 1 -45.21 -8.04 30.32
N ASN A 2 -45.44 -7.04 29.52
CA ASN A 2 -44.90 -6.86 28.16
C ASN A 2 -43.36 -6.81 28.17
N PHE A 3 -42.73 -7.57 27.31
CA PHE A 3 -41.36 -7.30 26.88
C PHE A 3 -41.42 -6.78 25.47
N GLU A 4 -40.99 -5.54 25.34
CA GLU A 4 -40.92 -4.78 24.10
C GLU A 4 -39.87 -5.32 23.15
N ASN A 5 -40.24 -5.29 21.87
CA ASN A 5 -39.41 -5.62 20.74
C ASN A 5 -38.17 -4.73 20.67
N VAL A 6 -36.99 -5.32 20.85
CA VAL A 6 -35.72 -4.69 20.44
C VAL A 6 -35.55 -4.93 18.95
N HIS A 7 -35.81 -3.92 18.16
CA HIS A 7 -35.46 -3.92 16.73
C HIS A 7 -33.92 -3.95 16.59
N SER A 8 -33.39 -5.11 16.28
CA SER A 8 -32.02 -5.25 15.79
C SER A 8 -31.97 -4.73 14.35
N HIS A 9 -31.47 -3.53 14.15
CA HIS A 9 -31.08 -3.06 12.83
C HIS A 9 -29.80 -3.79 12.43
N THR A 10 -29.95 -4.91 11.74
CA THR A 10 -28.87 -5.53 10.98
C THR A 10 -28.62 -4.66 9.76
N HIS A 11 -27.66 -3.75 9.85
CA HIS A 11 -27.06 -3.18 8.67
C HIS A 11 -26.25 -4.27 8.00
N SER A 12 -26.85 -5.00 7.06
CA SER A 12 -26.13 -5.77 6.05
C SER A 12 -25.44 -4.76 5.14
N ALA A 13 -24.21 -4.40 5.47
CA ALA A 13 -23.34 -3.73 4.52
C ALA A 13 -23.14 -4.71 3.36
N HIS A 14 -23.82 -4.48 2.25
CA HIS A 14 -23.51 -5.10 0.97
C HIS A 14 -22.10 -4.63 0.60
N HIS A 15 -21.08 -5.42 0.96
CA HIS A 15 -19.75 -5.26 0.39
C HIS A 15 -19.86 -5.61 -1.10
N SER A 16 -20.01 -4.60 -1.94
CA SER A 16 -19.95 -4.80 -3.38
C SER A 16 -18.52 -5.17 -3.73
N HIS A 17 -18.32 -6.42 -4.14
CA HIS A 17 -17.05 -6.89 -4.67
C HIS A 17 -16.83 -6.24 -6.03
N ARG A 18 -15.93 -5.27 -6.08
CA ARG A 18 -15.60 -4.53 -7.30
C ARG A 18 -14.46 -5.19 -8.04
N GLY A 19 -14.61 -5.28 -9.37
CA GLY A 19 -13.53 -5.68 -10.25
C GLY A 19 -12.64 -4.49 -10.63
N LEU A 20 -11.48 -4.79 -11.24
CA LEU A 20 -10.50 -3.78 -11.64
C LEU A 20 -11.09 -2.70 -12.58
N LYS A 21 -11.94 -3.11 -13.52
CA LYS A 21 -12.60 -2.19 -14.48
C LYS A 21 -13.53 -1.19 -13.79
N GLU A 22 -14.26 -1.64 -12.79
CA GLU A 22 -15.17 -0.77 -12.01
C GLU A 22 -14.37 0.25 -11.19
N ILE A 23 -13.26 -0.17 -10.57
CA ILE A 23 -12.35 0.73 -9.83
C ILE A 23 -11.75 1.77 -10.78
N TYR A 24 -11.29 1.37 -11.96
CA TYR A 24 -10.78 2.31 -12.97
C TYR A 24 -11.82 3.34 -13.37
N SER A 25 -13.08 2.91 -13.58
CA SER A 25 -14.17 3.83 -13.89
C SER A 25 -14.43 4.84 -12.77
N ILE A 26 -14.30 4.42 -11.50
CA ILE A 26 -14.42 5.33 -10.35
C ILE A 26 -13.27 6.35 -10.35
N ILE A 27 -12.03 5.91 -10.58
CA ILE A 27 -10.85 6.78 -10.62
C ILE A 27 -10.98 7.81 -11.76
N GLU A 28 -11.42 7.40 -12.95
CA GLU A 28 -11.62 8.26 -14.12
C GLU A 28 -12.70 9.35 -13.92
N GLN A 29 -13.65 9.10 -13.03
CA GLN A 29 -14.68 10.08 -12.68
C GLN A 29 -14.17 11.12 -11.65
N THR A 30 -13.02 10.91 -11.06
CA THR A 30 -12.40 11.89 -10.15
C THR A 30 -11.57 12.90 -10.96
N GLN A 31 -11.53 14.14 -10.51
CA GLN A 31 -10.73 15.19 -11.15
C GLN A 31 -9.28 15.13 -10.67
N LEU A 32 -8.57 14.08 -11.04
CA LEU A 32 -7.16 13.90 -10.72
C LEU A 32 -6.27 14.52 -11.80
N THR A 33 -5.01 14.79 -11.45
CA THR A 33 -3.98 15.02 -12.45
C THR A 33 -3.70 13.73 -13.22
N GLU A 34 -3.17 13.83 -14.42
CA GLU A 34 -2.84 12.67 -15.25
C GLU A 34 -1.85 11.72 -14.54
N ASN A 35 -0.88 12.28 -13.80
CA ASN A 35 0.11 11.50 -13.06
C ASN A 35 -0.52 10.76 -11.88
N ALA A 36 -1.33 11.43 -11.07
CA ALA A 36 -2.03 10.81 -9.94
C ALA A 36 -2.98 9.71 -10.42
N GLU A 37 -3.72 9.92 -11.52
CA GLU A 37 -4.59 8.90 -12.11
C GLU A 37 -3.80 7.68 -12.56
N LYS A 38 -2.70 7.89 -13.32
CA LYS A 38 -1.82 6.80 -13.78
C LYS A 38 -1.24 6.02 -12.61
N LEU A 39 -0.80 6.72 -11.56
CA LEU A 39 -0.23 6.09 -10.37
C LEU A 39 -1.27 5.25 -9.62
N ALA A 40 -2.46 5.80 -9.38
CA ALA A 40 -3.53 5.06 -8.71
C ALA A 40 -3.92 3.79 -9.50
N LYS A 41 -4.10 3.90 -10.81
CA LYS A 41 -4.37 2.75 -11.70
C LYS A 41 -3.25 1.72 -11.69
N LYS A 42 -1.98 2.16 -11.66
CA LYS A 42 -0.81 1.27 -11.56
C LYS A 42 -0.84 0.46 -10.25
N ILE A 43 -1.13 1.11 -9.13
CA ILE A 43 -1.21 0.43 -7.82
C ILE A 43 -2.32 -0.63 -7.83
N PHE A 44 -3.51 -0.29 -8.32
CA PHE A 44 -4.62 -1.25 -8.42
C PHE A 44 -4.32 -2.41 -9.36
N ARG A 45 -3.60 -2.17 -10.45
CA ARG A 45 -3.18 -3.24 -11.36
C ARG A 45 -2.23 -4.22 -10.66
N ILE A 46 -1.25 -3.72 -9.92
CA ILE A 46 -0.32 -4.56 -9.13
C ILE A 46 -1.09 -5.43 -8.14
N LEU A 47 -2.07 -4.84 -7.45
CA LEU A 47 -2.94 -5.57 -6.53
C LEU A 47 -3.74 -6.64 -7.25
N ALA A 48 -4.36 -6.32 -8.39
CA ALA A 48 -5.15 -7.26 -9.17
C ALA A 48 -4.31 -8.44 -9.67
N GLU A 49 -3.10 -8.19 -10.16
CA GLU A 49 -2.16 -9.24 -10.59
C GLU A 49 -1.77 -10.16 -9.43
N ALA A 50 -1.55 -9.60 -8.24
CA ALA A 50 -1.19 -10.37 -7.05
C ALA A 50 -2.36 -11.22 -6.52
N GLU A 51 -3.57 -10.67 -6.51
CA GLU A 51 -4.80 -11.37 -6.11
C GLU A 51 -5.17 -12.46 -7.13
N ALA A 52 -5.08 -12.16 -8.44
CA ALA A 52 -5.29 -13.14 -9.51
C ALA A 52 -4.40 -14.38 -9.31
N LYS A 53 -3.12 -14.14 -9.00
CA LYS A 53 -2.17 -15.22 -8.72
C LYS A 53 -2.49 -15.97 -7.43
N ALA A 54 -2.91 -15.26 -6.38
CA ALA A 54 -3.28 -15.87 -5.09
C ALA A 54 -4.51 -16.77 -5.22
N HIS A 55 -5.47 -16.40 -6.07
CA HIS A 55 -6.72 -17.13 -6.31
C HIS A 55 -6.70 -18.07 -7.52
N ALA A 56 -5.57 -18.17 -8.22
CA ALA A 56 -5.42 -18.96 -9.44
C ALA A 56 -6.52 -18.62 -10.49
N THR A 57 -6.77 -17.34 -10.69
CA THR A 57 -7.76 -16.81 -11.64
C THR A 57 -7.13 -15.78 -12.58
N ASP A 58 -7.88 -15.39 -13.62
CA ASP A 58 -7.45 -14.31 -14.51
C ASP A 58 -7.71 -12.94 -13.88
N ILE A 59 -6.91 -11.95 -14.24
CA ILE A 59 -7.00 -10.58 -13.70
C ILE A 59 -8.37 -9.92 -13.94
N GLU A 60 -9.01 -10.27 -15.04
CA GLU A 60 -10.35 -9.78 -15.41
C GLU A 60 -11.45 -10.32 -14.50
N ASN A 61 -11.19 -11.46 -13.86
CA ASN A 61 -12.13 -12.15 -12.96
C ASN A 61 -11.82 -11.91 -11.49
N VAL A 62 -10.81 -11.07 -11.18
CA VAL A 62 -10.51 -10.71 -9.80
C VAL A 62 -11.64 -9.84 -9.24
N HIS A 63 -12.16 -10.28 -8.10
CA HIS A 63 -13.02 -9.48 -7.24
C HIS A 63 -12.26 -9.16 -5.96
N PHE A 64 -12.05 -7.88 -5.73
CA PHE A 64 -11.37 -7.45 -4.52
C PHE A 64 -12.29 -7.63 -3.31
N HIS A 65 -11.95 -8.53 -2.43
CA HIS A 65 -12.72 -8.81 -1.22
C HIS A 65 -12.48 -7.75 -0.12
N GLU A 66 -11.24 -7.29 0.00
CA GLU A 66 -10.82 -6.32 1.00
C GLU A 66 -10.40 -4.98 0.37
N VAL A 67 -9.65 -5.02 -0.72
CA VAL A 67 -9.07 -3.83 -1.38
C VAL A 67 -10.07 -3.08 -2.28
N GLY A 68 -11.18 -3.69 -2.66
CA GLY A 68 -12.26 -3.05 -3.46
C GLY A 68 -13.24 -2.20 -2.64
N ALA A 69 -13.08 -2.14 -1.32
CA ALA A 69 -13.86 -1.27 -0.46
C ALA A 69 -13.53 0.21 -0.71
N VAL A 70 -14.48 1.09 -0.39
CA VAL A 70 -14.34 2.53 -0.67
C VAL A 70 -13.15 3.14 0.07
N ASP A 71 -12.87 2.70 1.28
CA ASP A 71 -11.73 3.13 2.09
C ASP A 71 -10.39 2.85 1.41
N SER A 72 -10.20 1.66 0.87
CA SER A 72 -8.97 1.31 0.14
C SER A 72 -8.81 2.12 -1.16
N ILE A 73 -9.93 2.42 -1.85
CA ILE A 73 -9.88 3.28 -3.03
C ILE A 73 -9.45 4.70 -2.63
N VAL A 74 -10.02 5.22 -1.54
CA VAL A 74 -9.67 6.55 -1.01
C VAL A 74 -8.20 6.59 -0.59
N ASP A 75 -7.70 5.57 0.10
CA ASP A 75 -6.31 5.51 0.55
C ASP A 75 -5.33 5.54 -0.63
N ILE A 76 -5.57 4.75 -1.67
CA ILE A 76 -4.70 4.69 -2.86
C ILE A 76 -4.77 5.98 -3.66
N VAL A 77 -5.96 6.54 -3.86
CA VAL A 77 -6.13 7.82 -4.57
C VAL A 77 -5.50 8.96 -3.79
N ALA A 78 -5.71 9.02 -2.46
CA ALA A 78 -5.08 10.03 -1.61
C ALA A 78 -3.55 9.93 -1.64
N PHE A 79 -3.00 8.72 -1.57
CA PHE A 79 -1.57 8.50 -1.75
C PHE A 79 -1.08 9.04 -3.10
N ALA A 80 -1.75 8.69 -4.20
CA ALA A 80 -1.36 9.10 -5.54
C ALA A 80 -1.37 10.64 -5.70
N VAL A 81 -2.39 11.32 -5.16
CA VAL A 81 -2.49 12.78 -5.16
C VAL A 81 -1.37 13.40 -4.33
N CYS A 82 -1.14 12.90 -3.11
CA CYS A 82 -0.07 13.42 -2.26
C CYS A 82 1.30 13.22 -2.90
N PHE A 83 1.54 12.05 -3.50
CA PHE A 83 2.80 11.72 -4.14
C PHE A 83 3.06 12.62 -5.37
N ASP A 84 2.07 12.81 -6.23
CA ASP A 84 2.18 13.69 -7.41
C ASP A 84 2.47 15.14 -7.01
N ASN A 85 1.79 15.67 -5.96
CA ASN A 85 2.04 17.02 -5.45
C ASN A 85 3.43 17.24 -4.86
N LEU A 86 4.15 16.18 -4.54
CA LEU A 86 5.47 16.28 -3.94
C LEU A 86 6.59 16.33 -5.00
N HIS A 87 6.26 16.09 -6.27
CA HIS A 87 7.19 16.14 -7.42
C HIS A 87 8.48 15.37 -7.17
N ILE A 88 8.34 14.06 -6.89
CA ILE A 88 9.43 13.18 -6.50
C ILE A 88 10.04 12.52 -7.72
N ASP A 89 11.36 12.62 -7.85
CA ASP A 89 12.10 11.99 -8.95
C ASP A 89 12.54 10.56 -8.59
N ARG A 90 12.95 10.34 -7.33
CA ARG A 90 13.49 9.05 -6.89
C ARG A 90 12.91 8.61 -5.54
N VAL A 91 12.64 7.32 -5.43
CA VAL A 91 12.11 6.69 -4.22
C VAL A 91 12.99 5.53 -3.80
N TYR A 92 13.62 5.65 -2.65
CA TYR A 92 14.50 4.65 -2.08
C TYR A 92 13.74 3.80 -1.07
N VAL A 93 13.61 2.51 -1.34
CA VAL A 93 13.08 1.52 -0.40
C VAL A 93 14.02 0.32 -0.40
N PRO A 94 14.95 0.24 0.56
CA PRO A 94 15.89 -0.88 0.67
C PRO A 94 15.20 -2.21 0.86
N GLY A 95 14.16 -2.24 1.69
CA GLY A 95 13.34 -3.39 1.99
C GLY A 95 12.16 -2.98 2.87
N ILE A 96 11.29 -3.93 3.17
CA ILE A 96 10.14 -3.73 4.05
C ILE A 96 10.14 -4.78 5.16
N SER A 97 9.76 -4.37 6.36
CA SER A 97 9.72 -5.24 7.52
C SER A 97 8.36 -5.90 7.65
N GLU A 98 8.34 -7.22 7.81
CA GLU A 98 7.12 -8.00 7.92
C GLU A 98 7.05 -8.75 9.24
N GLY A 99 5.83 -8.95 9.73
CA GLY A 99 5.56 -9.72 10.93
C GLY A 99 5.55 -11.23 10.72
N THR A 100 5.05 -11.93 11.71
CA THR A 100 5.00 -13.41 11.73
C THR A 100 3.66 -13.91 12.25
N GLY A 101 3.43 -15.22 12.10
CA GLY A 101 2.25 -15.89 12.62
C GLY A 101 1.10 -15.93 11.63
N THR A 102 -0.10 -15.60 12.07
CA THR A 102 -1.32 -15.69 11.27
C THR A 102 -2.23 -14.47 11.52
N ILE A 103 -3.04 -14.14 10.51
CA ILE A 103 -4.13 -13.17 10.64
C ILE A 103 -5.47 -13.81 10.28
N ARG A 104 -6.55 -13.22 10.77
CA ARG A 104 -7.91 -13.56 10.36
C ARG A 104 -8.42 -12.52 9.37
N CYS A 105 -8.81 -12.97 8.20
CA CYS A 105 -9.40 -12.16 7.13
C CYS A 105 -10.67 -12.84 6.59
N GLN A 106 -11.23 -12.32 5.50
CA GLN A 106 -12.42 -12.94 4.86
C GLN A 106 -12.17 -14.37 4.37
N HIS A 107 -10.92 -14.72 4.06
CA HIS A 107 -10.49 -16.06 3.65
C HIS A 107 -10.24 -17.03 4.83
N GLY A 108 -10.55 -16.60 6.07
CA GLY A 108 -10.28 -17.36 7.28
C GLY A 108 -8.95 -16.98 7.94
N ILE A 109 -8.25 -17.96 8.49
CA ILE A 109 -6.94 -17.75 9.12
C ILE A 109 -5.86 -18.08 8.10
N ILE A 110 -5.03 -17.09 7.79
CA ILE A 110 -3.95 -17.26 6.80
C ILE A 110 -2.60 -16.86 7.43
N PRO A 111 -1.48 -17.43 6.93
CA PRO A 111 -0.16 -17.08 7.42
C PRO A 111 0.28 -15.68 6.98
N VAL A 112 1.19 -15.09 7.74
CA VAL A 112 1.91 -13.86 7.43
C VAL A 112 3.34 -14.25 7.00
N PRO A 113 3.85 -13.68 5.88
CA PRO A 113 3.23 -12.74 4.94
C PRO A 113 2.03 -13.34 4.19
N VAL A 114 1.01 -12.51 3.92
CA VAL A 114 -0.16 -12.96 3.17
C VAL A 114 0.17 -13.21 1.69
N PRO A 115 -0.57 -14.11 1.00
CA PRO A 115 -0.23 -14.53 -0.37
C PRO A 115 -0.05 -13.36 -1.36
N ALA A 116 -0.89 -12.33 -1.29
CA ALA A 116 -0.78 -11.18 -2.17
C ALA A 116 0.53 -10.40 -1.94
N VAL A 117 0.96 -10.23 -0.68
CA VAL A 117 2.25 -9.60 -0.35
C VAL A 117 3.41 -10.41 -0.91
N LEU A 118 3.40 -11.73 -0.74
CA LEU A 118 4.44 -12.60 -1.32
C LEU A 118 4.49 -12.50 -2.84
N ASN A 119 3.33 -12.44 -3.50
CA ASN A 119 3.25 -12.31 -4.95
C ASN A 119 3.83 -10.97 -5.44
N ILE A 120 3.50 -9.86 -4.75
CA ILE A 120 4.02 -8.53 -5.08
C ILE A 120 5.52 -8.46 -4.85
N THR A 121 5.98 -8.84 -3.66
CA THR A 121 7.40 -8.72 -3.30
C THR A 121 8.28 -9.59 -4.20
N SER A 122 7.81 -10.78 -4.57
CA SER A 122 8.49 -11.66 -5.53
C SER A 122 8.53 -11.04 -6.94
N ALA A 123 7.42 -10.50 -7.44
CA ALA A 123 7.33 -9.94 -8.79
C ALA A 123 8.18 -8.67 -8.96
N TYR A 124 8.31 -7.88 -7.91
CA TYR A 124 9.01 -6.59 -7.93
C TYR A 124 10.37 -6.62 -7.23
N ASN A 125 10.85 -7.81 -6.85
CA ASN A 125 12.13 -8.01 -6.16
C ASN A 125 12.29 -7.07 -4.95
N ILE A 126 11.27 -7.06 -4.07
CA ILE A 126 11.29 -6.30 -2.81
C ILE A 126 11.79 -7.21 -1.69
N GLU A 127 12.83 -6.80 -1.00
CA GLU A 127 13.35 -7.54 0.13
C GLU A 127 12.40 -7.45 1.33
N LEU A 128 12.13 -8.60 1.96
CA LEU A 128 11.38 -8.72 3.20
C LEU A 128 12.33 -9.01 4.36
N SER A 129 12.25 -8.20 5.40
CA SER A 129 12.91 -8.45 6.68
C SER A 129 11.91 -9.01 7.68
N ASN A 130 12.11 -10.24 8.13
CA ASN A 130 11.24 -10.85 9.12
C ASN A 130 11.49 -10.24 10.50
N THR A 131 10.43 -9.85 11.17
CA THR A 131 10.45 -9.39 12.57
C THR A 131 9.90 -10.47 13.49
N ASN A 132 10.07 -10.28 14.81
CA ASN A 132 9.46 -11.16 15.81
C ASN A 132 8.04 -10.71 16.20
N ILE A 133 7.49 -9.68 15.55
CA ILE A 133 6.17 -9.12 15.85
C ILE A 133 5.11 -10.06 15.27
N LYS A 134 4.12 -10.42 16.09
CA LYS A 134 2.98 -11.21 15.64
C LYS A 134 1.97 -10.34 14.92
N GLY A 135 1.63 -10.69 13.70
CA GLY A 135 0.64 -10.02 12.88
C GLY A 135 1.21 -9.52 11.56
N GLU A 136 0.34 -8.93 10.74
CA GLU A 136 0.66 -8.38 9.44
C GLU A 136 1.15 -6.93 9.60
N LEU A 137 2.40 -6.66 9.26
CA LEU A 137 2.97 -5.32 9.23
C LEU A 137 2.90 -4.72 7.83
N VAL A 138 2.97 -5.57 6.81
CA VAL A 138 2.89 -5.18 5.40
C VAL A 138 1.56 -5.66 4.82
N THR A 139 0.67 -4.72 4.48
CA THR A 139 -0.57 -5.03 3.78
C THR A 139 -0.34 -5.16 2.28
N PRO A 140 -1.20 -5.86 1.53
CA PRO A 140 -1.14 -5.89 0.06
C PRO A 140 -1.12 -4.48 -0.55
N THR A 141 -1.92 -3.56 -0.04
CA THR A 141 -1.93 -2.15 -0.48
C THR A 141 -0.58 -1.47 -0.26
N GLY A 142 0.03 -1.63 0.92
CA GLY A 142 1.34 -1.06 1.22
C GLY A 142 2.43 -1.63 0.31
N ALA A 143 2.45 -2.94 0.10
CA ALA A 143 3.39 -3.59 -0.83
C ALA A 143 3.21 -3.10 -2.27
N ALA A 144 1.96 -2.94 -2.74
CA ALA A 144 1.66 -2.46 -4.08
C ALA A 144 2.07 -0.98 -4.28
N ILE A 145 1.91 -0.15 -3.26
CA ILE A 145 2.39 1.24 -3.28
C ILE A 145 3.91 1.26 -3.43
N VAL A 146 4.65 0.52 -2.59
CA VAL A 146 6.10 0.41 -2.70
C VAL A 146 6.52 -0.08 -4.09
N ALA A 147 5.89 -1.15 -4.60
CA ALA A 147 6.17 -1.68 -5.94
C ALA A 147 5.89 -0.67 -7.05
N ALA A 148 4.89 0.21 -6.88
CA ALA A 148 4.54 1.20 -7.88
C ALA A 148 5.51 2.38 -7.94
N VAL A 149 6.07 2.81 -6.79
CA VAL A 149 6.85 4.06 -6.73
C VAL A 149 8.34 3.86 -6.54
N ARG A 150 8.80 2.70 -6.03
CA ARG A 150 10.22 2.46 -5.79
C ARG A 150 11.04 2.54 -7.07
N THR A 151 12.06 3.37 -7.09
CA THR A 151 13.04 3.49 -8.16
C THR A 151 14.37 2.84 -7.80
N ASP A 152 14.74 2.88 -6.51
CA ASP A 152 16.05 2.48 -6.02
C ASP A 152 15.96 1.62 -4.75
N THR A 153 16.94 0.76 -4.55
CA THR A 153 17.05 -0.10 -3.38
C THR A 153 18.12 0.33 -2.38
N ALA A 154 19.05 1.18 -2.80
CA ALA A 154 20.14 1.66 -1.94
C ALA A 154 20.04 3.16 -1.74
N LEU A 155 20.12 3.61 -0.49
CA LEU A 155 20.20 5.03 -0.16
C LEU A 155 21.49 5.65 -0.69
N PRO A 156 21.47 6.94 -1.07
CA PRO A 156 22.68 7.68 -1.37
C PRO A 156 23.61 7.69 -0.14
N GLN A 157 24.90 7.65 -0.37
CA GLN A 157 25.89 7.64 0.71
C GLN A 157 25.83 8.89 1.57
N HIS A 158 25.51 10.04 0.95
CA HIS A 158 25.37 11.33 1.62
C HIS A 158 24.07 11.99 1.21
N PHE A 159 23.29 12.41 2.18
CA PHE A 159 22.04 13.13 1.96
C PHE A 159 21.69 14.00 3.16
N SER A 160 20.87 15.02 2.93
CA SER A 160 20.27 15.83 4.00
C SER A 160 18.77 15.61 4.08
N ILE A 161 18.22 15.52 5.29
CA ILE A 161 16.77 15.38 5.50
C ILE A 161 16.14 16.77 5.47
N LYS A 162 15.17 16.97 4.57
CA LYS A 162 14.41 18.23 4.44
C LYS A 162 13.12 18.19 5.23
N LYS A 163 12.40 17.08 5.18
CA LYS A 163 11.14 16.89 5.91
C LYS A 163 11.01 15.42 6.33
N THR A 164 10.24 15.19 7.38
CA THR A 164 9.86 13.85 7.82
C THR A 164 8.36 13.80 8.03
N GLY A 165 7.73 12.73 7.56
CA GLY A 165 6.33 12.43 7.78
C GLY A 165 6.18 11.07 8.46
N TYR A 166 5.15 10.93 9.29
CA TYR A 166 4.82 9.69 9.99
C TYR A 166 3.37 9.32 9.71
N GLY A 167 3.14 8.03 9.45
CA GLY A 167 1.82 7.45 9.36
C GLY A 167 1.71 6.27 10.31
N ALA A 168 0.64 6.20 11.09
CA ALA A 168 0.38 5.10 12.01
C ALA A 168 -0.92 4.38 11.63
N GLY A 169 -0.89 3.04 11.69
CA GLY A 169 -2.07 2.22 11.58
C GLY A 169 -2.88 2.21 12.87
N LYS A 170 -4.06 1.56 12.83
CA LYS A 170 -4.94 1.40 14.01
C LYS A 170 -4.57 0.20 14.87
N ARG A 171 -3.76 -0.72 14.37
CA ARG A 171 -3.34 -1.91 15.11
C ARG A 171 -2.26 -1.55 16.12
N GLU A 172 -2.41 -2.08 17.33
CA GLU A 172 -1.41 -1.94 18.40
C GLU A 172 -0.48 -3.15 18.36
N TYR A 173 0.82 -2.88 18.39
CA TYR A 173 1.89 -3.86 18.45
C TYR A 173 2.78 -3.56 19.67
N GLU A 174 3.66 -4.49 20.02
CA GLU A 174 4.68 -4.28 21.08
C GLU A 174 5.63 -3.12 20.76
N LEU A 175 5.84 -2.85 19.48
CA LEU A 175 6.59 -1.70 18.98
C LEU A 175 5.66 -0.77 18.21
N PRO A 176 5.99 0.53 18.11
CA PRO A 176 5.19 1.46 17.33
C PRO A 176 5.10 1.03 15.86
N GLY A 177 3.89 0.64 15.41
CA GLY A 177 3.61 0.33 14.00
C GLY A 177 3.50 1.62 13.19
N VAL A 178 4.61 2.26 12.87
CA VAL A 178 4.65 3.56 12.17
C VAL A 178 5.42 3.43 10.88
N LEU A 179 4.86 3.99 9.81
CA LEU A 179 5.59 4.24 8.57
C LEU A 179 6.23 5.63 8.66
N ARG A 180 7.54 5.70 8.46
CA ARG A 180 8.27 6.97 8.36
C ARG A 180 8.67 7.24 6.92
N ALA A 181 8.30 8.41 6.40
CA ALA A 181 8.74 8.90 5.11
C ALA A 181 9.68 10.10 5.31
N MET A 182 10.81 10.11 4.63
CA MET A 182 11.76 11.21 4.68
C MET A 182 11.92 11.82 3.29
N LEU A 183 11.73 13.12 3.19
CA LEU A 183 12.16 13.90 2.04
C LEU A 183 13.63 14.22 2.23
N ILE A 184 14.45 13.71 1.36
CA ILE A 184 15.90 13.91 1.42
C ILE A 184 16.40 14.61 0.16
N GLU A 185 17.51 15.30 0.29
CA GLU A 185 18.26 15.88 -0.82
C GLU A 185 19.65 15.23 -0.82
N SER A 186 20.04 14.68 -1.96
CA SER A 186 21.39 14.13 -2.13
C SER A 186 22.16 14.98 -3.13
N ASN A 187 23.41 15.30 -2.78
CA ASN A 187 24.37 15.82 -3.73
C ASN A 187 24.90 14.62 -4.53
N SER A 188 24.14 14.13 -5.49
CA SER A 188 24.70 13.22 -6.48
C SER A 188 25.64 14.04 -7.37
N GLU A 189 26.92 13.69 -7.39
CA GLU A 189 27.87 14.15 -8.41
C GLU A 189 27.46 13.56 -9.76
N SER A 190 26.37 14.01 -10.33
CA SER A 190 26.01 13.87 -11.73
C SER A 190 25.61 15.23 -12.24
N LEU A 191 26.36 15.69 -13.20
CA LEU A 191 26.38 16.84 -14.07
C LEU A 191 25.01 17.38 -14.59
N ASP A 192 23.95 17.38 -13.78
CA ASP A 192 22.68 18.02 -14.11
C ASP A 192 22.30 18.99 -12.99
N GLU A 193 22.13 20.26 -13.39
CA GLU A 193 21.89 21.42 -12.52
C GLU A 193 20.51 21.45 -11.83
N ASN A 194 19.80 20.34 -11.74
CA ASN A 194 18.54 20.24 -11.00
C ASN A 194 18.74 19.35 -9.77
N ALA A 195 18.54 19.94 -8.60
CA ALA A 195 18.57 19.21 -7.34
C ALA A 195 17.41 18.19 -7.30
N ASP A 196 17.75 16.90 -7.38
CA ASP A 196 16.78 15.82 -7.27
C ASP A 196 16.17 15.80 -5.86
N LEU A 197 14.85 15.90 -5.78
CA LEU A 197 14.10 15.67 -4.56
C LEU A 197 13.85 14.17 -4.39
N ILE A 198 14.30 13.61 -3.26
CA ILE A 198 14.36 12.16 -3.03
C ILE A 198 13.55 11.76 -1.80
N TYR A 199 12.80 10.67 -1.88
CA TYR A 199 12.09 10.06 -0.74
C TYR A 199 12.72 8.75 -0.29
N LYS A 200 12.81 8.59 1.04
CA LYS A 200 13.00 7.29 1.69
C LYS A 200 11.71 6.90 2.40
N LEU A 201 11.16 5.74 2.04
CA LEU A 201 10.17 5.04 2.84
C LEU A 201 10.91 4.07 3.75
N GLU A 202 10.75 4.20 5.05
CA GLU A 202 11.33 3.30 6.04
C GLU A 202 10.22 2.85 6.99
N THR A 203 10.05 1.54 7.11
CA THR A 203 9.26 0.95 8.18
C THR A 203 10.18 0.77 9.36
N ASP A 204 10.12 1.68 10.35
CA ASP A 204 10.80 1.49 11.62
C ASP A 204 9.95 0.60 12.52
N ILE A 205 10.56 -0.45 12.94
CA ILE A 205 10.08 -1.31 14.03
C ILE A 205 11.03 -1.16 15.20
#